data_a99ac46c7708f3a91305b67b1972894e
#
_entry.id   a99ac46c7708f3a91305b67b1972894e
#
_cell.length_a   1.000
_cell.length_b   1.000
_cell.length_c   1.000
_cell.angle_alpha   90.00
_cell.angle_beta   90.00
_cell.angle_gamma   90.00
#
_symmetry.space_group_name_H-M   'P 1'
#
loop_
_entity.id
_entity.type
_entity.pdbx_description
1 polymer ?
#
loop_
_entity_poly.entity_id
_entity_poly.type
_entity_poly.pdbx_seq_one_letter_code
_entity_poly.pdbx_strand_id
1 'polypeptide(L)'
;MIASTKFKLKYIQLIAMIELVIACFIGIAIGATTGMIPGIHVNTAGAIIFASSTFLLTIVSPEFLCVLMVSMSIAHALIEFIPSMLLGVPQEGTATSILPGHRMVLQGRSKEVIRIVSVGGFGAILVTISMLPLFAIVLPTLHDVTKPFTWIILLVASIYLTHSLTGNFRDFLWSLLLFALSGI
;
A
#
# COMPACT_ATOMS: atom_id res chain seq x y z
N MET A 1 5.51 45.74 -10.82
CA MET A 1 4.51 44.99 -10.07
C MET A 1 4.39 43.53 -10.54
N ILE A 2 4.20 43.25 -11.83
CA ILE A 2 4.03 41.88 -12.39
C ILE A 2 5.28 40.96 -12.19
N ALA A 3 6.49 41.50 -12.32
CA ALA A 3 7.73 40.73 -12.14
C ALA A 3 7.93 40.22 -10.70
N SER A 4 7.56 41.01 -9.69
CA SER A 4 7.62 40.65 -8.28
C SER A 4 6.64 39.53 -7.95
N THR A 5 5.45 39.53 -8.54
CA THR A 5 4.43 38.49 -8.35
C THR A 5 4.87 37.15 -8.96
N LYS A 6 5.44 37.17 -10.17
CA LYS A 6 6.00 35.94 -10.80
C LYS A 6 7.15 35.35 -10.01
N PHE A 7 8.03 36.18 -9.47
CA PHE A 7 9.13 35.70 -8.61
C PHE A 7 8.60 35.05 -7.33
N LYS A 8 7.63 35.66 -6.68
CA LYS A 8 7.00 35.13 -5.47
C LYS A 8 6.29 33.78 -5.71
N LEU A 9 5.59 33.64 -6.82
CA LEU A 9 4.94 32.39 -7.24
C LEU A 9 5.97 31.26 -7.46
N LYS A 10 7.06 31.57 -8.16
CA LYS A 10 8.14 30.59 -8.40
C LYS A 10 8.80 30.11 -7.10
N TYR A 11 8.97 31.02 -6.14
CA TYR A 11 9.53 30.68 -4.84
C TYR A 11 8.59 29.78 -4.02
N ILE A 12 7.29 30.06 -4.01
CA ILE A 12 6.27 29.21 -3.35
C ILE A 12 6.22 27.82 -3.99
N GLN A 13 6.27 27.74 -5.32
CA GLN A 13 6.31 26.44 -6.01
C GLN A 13 7.56 25.63 -5.67
N LEU A 14 8.72 26.26 -5.54
CA LEU A 14 9.96 25.61 -5.17
C LEU A 14 9.89 25.04 -3.75
N ILE A 15 9.34 25.80 -2.80
CA ILE A 15 9.15 25.33 -1.41
C ILE A 15 8.21 24.11 -1.39
N ALA A 16 7.08 24.18 -2.09
CA ALA A 16 6.15 23.06 -2.18
C ALA A 16 6.79 21.80 -2.79
N MET A 17 7.61 21.95 -3.82
CA MET A 17 8.36 20.82 -4.39
C MET A 17 9.34 20.20 -3.38
N ILE A 18 10.07 21.01 -2.62
CA ILE A 18 11.00 20.54 -1.60
C ILE A 18 10.24 19.79 -0.50
N GLU A 19 9.09 20.31 -0.07
CA GLU A 19 8.21 19.66 0.90
C GLU A 19 7.78 18.25 0.44
N LEU A 20 7.36 18.10 -0.81
CA LEU A 20 6.98 16.81 -1.38
C LEU A 20 8.15 15.83 -1.50
N VAL A 21 9.35 16.32 -1.82
CA VAL A 21 10.56 15.49 -1.85
C VAL A 21 10.90 14.99 -0.44
N ILE A 22 10.80 15.84 0.57
CA ILE A 22 11.01 15.45 1.97
C ILE A 22 9.97 14.39 2.39
N ALA A 23 8.68 14.60 2.06
CA ALA A 23 7.63 13.64 2.31
C ALA A 23 7.93 12.26 1.69
N CYS A 24 8.42 12.26 0.45
CA CYS A 24 8.81 11.03 -0.25
C CYS A 24 9.93 10.29 0.49
N PHE A 25 11.00 10.96 0.89
CA PHE A 25 12.10 10.34 1.61
C PHE A 25 11.68 9.81 3.00
N ILE A 26 10.86 10.56 3.72
CA ILE A 26 10.32 10.10 5.01
C ILE A 26 9.43 8.87 4.79
N GLY A 27 8.56 8.89 3.79
CA GLY A 27 7.71 7.76 3.45
C GLY A 27 8.54 6.51 3.09
N ILE A 28 9.55 6.65 2.25
CA ILE A 28 10.48 5.56 1.90
C ILE A 28 11.16 5.00 3.16
N ALA A 29 11.65 5.84 4.06
CA ALA A 29 12.31 5.40 5.28
C ALA A 29 11.36 4.63 6.21
N ILE A 30 10.13 5.11 6.41
CA ILE A 30 9.10 4.42 7.20
C ILE A 30 8.71 3.10 6.52
N GLY A 31 8.45 3.12 5.22
CA GLY A 31 8.08 1.93 4.45
C GLY A 31 9.17 0.87 4.46
N ALA A 32 10.43 1.28 4.30
CA ALA A 32 11.58 0.38 4.39
C ALA A 32 11.70 -0.26 5.77
N THR A 33 11.52 0.51 6.83
CA THR A 33 11.61 0.03 8.21
C THR A 33 10.47 -0.94 8.52
N THR A 34 9.23 -0.58 8.18
CA THR A 34 8.05 -1.43 8.43
C THR A 34 8.04 -2.68 7.57
N GLY A 35 8.52 -2.61 6.31
CA GLY A 35 8.63 -3.76 5.41
C GLY A 35 9.70 -4.77 5.84
N MET A 36 10.69 -4.36 6.65
CA MET A 36 11.69 -5.28 7.21
C MET A 36 11.17 -6.06 8.44
N ILE A 37 10.07 -5.65 9.05
CA ILE A 37 9.52 -6.28 10.25
C ILE A 37 8.35 -7.17 9.85
N PRO A 38 8.50 -8.51 9.88
CA PRO A 38 7.41 -9.43 9.55
C PRO A 38 6.19 -9.21 10.45
N GLY A 39 5.01 -9.21 9.85
CA GLY A 39 3.74 -9.04 10.58
C GLY A 39 3.26 -7.59 10.72
N ILE A 40 4.06 -6.59 10.31
CA ILE A 40 3.56 -5.22 10.19
C ILE A 40 3.02 -5.04 8.77
N HIS A 41 1.70 -4.85 8.66
CA HIS A 41 1.07 -4.53 7.38
C HIS A 41 1.12 -3.04 7.08
N VAL A 42 1.36 -2.69 5.82
CA VAL A 42 1.31 -1.30 5.35
C VAL A 42 -0.04 -0.64 5.65
N ASN A 43 -1.13 -1.40 5.60
CA ASN A 43 -2.47 -0.92 5.93
C ASN A 43 -2.58 -0.44 7.38
N THR A 44 -1.90 -1.12 8.33
CA THR A 44 -1.86 -0.69 9.73
C THR A 44 -1.13 0.65 9.87
N ALA A 45 0.03 0.80 9.24
CA ALA A 45 0.76 2.07 9.23
C ALA A 45 -0.06 3.19 8.56
N GLY A 46 -0.70 2.89 7.43
CA GLY A 46 -1.60 3.80 6.74
C GLY A 46 -2.80 4.21 7.58
N ALA A 47 -3.42 3.26 8.29
CA ALA A 47 -4.55 3.53 9.18
C ALA A 47 -4.17 4.42 10.36
N ILE A 48 -2.98 4.26 10.94
CA ILE A 48 -2.46 5.12 12.01
C ILE A 48 -2.26 6.55 11.49
N ILE A 49 -1.64 6.72 10.32
CA ILE A 49 -1.46 8.04 9.70
C ILE A 49 -2.82 8.67 9.39
N PHE A 50 -3.75 7.90 8.84
CA PHE A 50 -5.09 8.37 8.52
C PHE A 50 -5.87 8.77 9.78
N ALA A 51 -5.86 7.97 10.84
CA ALA A 51 -6.50 8.29 12.11
C ALA A 51 -5.91 9.55 12.76
N SER A 52 -4.60 9.80 12.55
CA SER A 52 -3.91 10.99 13.02
C SER A 52 -4.02 12.19 12.08
N SER A 53 -4.69 12.04 10.93
CA SER A 53 -4.70 13.04 9.85
C SER A 53 -5.22 14.41 10.30
N THR A 54 -6.23 14.47 11.16
CA THR A 54 -6.77 15.72 11.69
C THR A 54 -5.70 16.55 12.42
N PHE A 55 -4.81 15.90 13.18
CA PHE A 55 -3.68 16.54 13.83
C PHE A 55 -2.57 16.86 12.83
N LEU A 56 -2.21 15.91 11.98
CA LEU A 56 -1.12 16.06 11.01
C LEU A 56 -1.37 17.20 10.02
N LEU A 57 -2.61 17.38 9.58
CA LEU A 57 -3.01 18.47 8.68
C LEU A 57 -2.92 19.86 9.29
N THR A 58 -2.71 19.97 10.60
CA THR A 58 -2.37 21.26 11.24
C THR A 58 -0.90 21.65 11.06
N ILE A 59 -0.04 20.68 10.66
CA ILE A 59 1.43 20.84 10.60
C ILE A 59 1.93 20.74 9.17
N VAL A 60 1.35 19.85 8.36
CA VAL A 60 1.77 19.57 6.98
C VAL A 60 0.61 19.67 6.01
N SER A 61 0.93 19.84 4.71
CA SER A 61 -0.08 19.92 3.65
C SER A 61 -0.74 18.56 3.37
N PRO A 62 -1.97 18.52 2.82
CA PRO A 62 -2.60 17.27 2.39
C PRO A 62 -1.76 16.53 1.34
N GLU A 63 -1.12 17.27 0.44
CA GLU A 63 -0.24 16.72 -0.60
C GLU A 63 0.97 16.02 0.02
N PHE A 64 1.53 16.60 1.09
CA PHE A 64 2.60 15.97 1.86
C PHE A 64 2.19 14.59 2.39
N LEU A 65 1.03 14.50 3.04
CA LEU A 65 0.53 13.24 3.57
C LEU A 65 0.27 12.21 2.47
N CYS A 66 -0.31 12.64 1.35
CA CYS A 66 -0.54 11.76 0.20
C CYS A 66 0.78 11.19 -0.34
N VAL A 67 1.80 12.02 -0.57
CA VAL A 67 3.11 11.58 -1.07
C VAL A 67 3.80 10.68 -0.06
N LEU A 68 3.73 11.02 1.24
CA LEU A 68 4.28 10.20 2.31
C LEU A 68 3.64 8.81 2.34
N MET A 69 2.32 8.71 2.29
CA MET A 69 1.61 7.42 2.32
C MET A 69 1.90 6.57 1.08
N VAL A 70 1.91 7.17 -0.10
CA VAL A 70 2.19 6.44 -1.36
C VAL A 70 3.62 5.93 -1.38
N SER A 71 4.60 6.77 -1.06
CA SER A 71 6.01 6.37 -1.05
C SER A 71 6.31 5.33 0.04
N MET A 72 5.67 5.44 1.21
CA MET A 72 5.71 4.44 2.28
C MET A 72 5.18 3.10 1.80
N SER A 73 4.02 3.08 1.14
CA SER A 73 3.38 1.85 0.67
C SER A 73 4.21 1.15 -0.39
N ILE A 74 4.77 1.89 -1.34
CA ILE A 74 5.64 1.33 -2.39
C ILE A 74 6.92 0.75 -1.78
N ALA A 75 7.59 1.48 -0.89
CA ALA A 75 8.82 1.03 -0.26
C ALA A 75 8.57 -0.20 0.61
N HIS A 76 7.49 -0.22 1.39
CA HIS A 76 7.09 -1.36 2.20
C HIS A 76 6.88 -2.61 1.34
N ALA A 77 6.04 -2.51 0.30
CA ALA A 77 5.72 -3.63 -0.59
C ALA A 77 6.95 -4.23 -1.28
N LEU A 78 7.95 -3.41 -1.64
CA LEU A 78 9.18 -3.89 -2.24
C LEU A 78 10.10 -4.60 -1.25
N ILE A 79 10.14 -4.11 -0.01
CA ILE A 79 11.10 -4.59 0.99
C ILE A 79 10.58 -5.80 1.74
N GLU A 80 9.27 -5.89 1.98
CA GLU A 80 8.65 -7.03 2.71
C GLU A 80 8.92 -8.40 2.07
N PHE A 81 9.18 -8.44 0.75
CA PHE A 81 9.58 -9.67 0.06
C PHE A 81 10.86 -10.28 0.63
N ILE A 82 11.82 -9.44 1.05
CA ILE A 82 13.14 -9.90 1.51
C ILE A 82 13.01 -10.74 2.78
N PRO A 83 12.49 -10.22 3.92
CA PRO A 83 12.33 -11.03 5.13
C PRO A 83 11.34 -12.18 4.93
N SER A 84 10.26 -11.98 4.18
CA SER A 84 9.27 -13.02 3.90
C SER A 84 9.88 -14.22 3.18
N MET A 85 10.73 -14.01 2.18
CA MET A 85 11.41 -15.10 1.49
C MET A 85 12.53 -15.74 2.31
N LEU A 86 13.31 -14.94 3.04
CA LEU A 86 14.40 -15.48 3.86
C LEU A 86 13.87 -16.34 5.00
N LEU A 87 12.77 -15.94 5.63
CA LEU A 87 12.16 -16.63 6.76
C LEU A 87 11.14 -17.70 6.34
N GLY A 88 10.69 -17.68 5.08
CA GLY A 88 9.63 -18.57 4.60
C GLY A 88 8.26 -18.27 5.21
N VAL A 89 8.03 -17.02 5.64
CA VAL A 89 6.77 -16.58 6.25
C VAL A 89 5.91 -15.90 5.18
N PRO A 90 4.82 -16.54 4.71
CA PRO A 90 3.93 -15.95 3.74
C PRO A 90 3.16 -14.77 4.34
N GLN A 91 3.11 -13.68 3.60
CA GLN A 91 2.19 -12.57 3.83
C GLN A 91 1.11 -12.58 2.73
N GLU A 92 -0.03 -11.90 2.96
CA GLU A 92 -1.19 -11.97 2.06
C GLU A 92 -0.85 -11.68 0.59
N GLY A 93 -0.06 -10.63 0.32
CA GLY A 93 0.32 -10.24 -1.04
C GLY A 93 1.44 -11.08 -1.68
N THR A 94 2.19 -11.86 -0.89
CA THR A 94 3.42 -12.53 -1.34
C THR A 94 3.34 -14.06 -1.30
N ALA A 95 2.22 -14.62 -0.82
CA ALA A 95 2.07 -16.06 -0.52
C ALA A 95 2.45 -16.98 -1.68
N THR A 96 2.07 -16.65 -2.91
CA THR A 96 2.37 -17.46 -4.11
C THR A 96 3.85 -17.40 -4.52
N SER A 97 4.54 -16.32 -4.21
CA SER A 97 5.94 -16.09 -4.60
C SER A 97 6.93 -16.62 -3.57
N ILE A 98 6.52 -16.74 -2.29
CA ILE A 98 7.41 -17.12 -1.20
C ILE A 98 7.88 -18.56 -1.31
N LEU A 99 7.00 -19.52 -1.61
CA LEU A 99 7.37 -20.93 -1.66
C LEU A 99 8.53 -21.23 -2.63
N PRO A 100 8.50 -20.79 -3.90
CA PRO A 100 9.63 -21.01 -4.80
C PRO A 100 10.88 -20.24 -4.37
N GLY A 101 10.75 -19.00 -3.90
CA GLY A 101 11.86 -18.19 -3.41
C GLY A 101 12.53 -18.78 -2.17
N HIS A 102 11.75 -19.22 -1.20
CA HIS A 102 12.27 -19.84 0.02
C HIS A 102 12.98 -21.17 -0.27
N ARG A 103 12.51 -21.98 -1.21
CA ARG A 103 13.23 -23.19 -1.65
C ARG A 103 14.63 -22.84 -2.17
N MET A 104 14.78 -21.77 -2.93
CA MET A 104 16.10 -21.31 -3.39
C MET A 104 16.97 -20.85 -2.23
N VAL A 105 16.39 -20.20 -1.21
CA VAL A 105 17.11 -19.79 0.02
C VAL A 105 17.66 -21.02 0.74
N LEU A 106 16.85 -22.07 0.91
CA LEU A 106 17.26 -23.32 1.53
C LEU A 106 18.35 -24.06 0.73
N GLN A 107 18.46 -23.80 -0.56
CA GLN A 107 19.54 -24.29 -1.43
C GLN A 107 20.81 -23.41 -1.36
N GLY A 108 20.86 -22.42 -0.47
CA GLY A 108 22.00 -21.49 -0.35
C GLY A 108 22.04 -20.36 -1.39
N ARG A 109 20.97 -20.21 -2.20
CA ARG A 109 20.88 -19.24 -3.30
C ARG A 109 20.20 -17.92 -2.89
N SER A 110 20.34 -17.49 -1.65
CA SER A 110 19.69 -16.29 -1.10
C SER A 110 19.98 -15.01 -1.90
N LYS A 111 21.24 -14.83 -2.34
CA LYS A 111 21.62 -13.65 -3.14
C LYS A 111 20.89 -13.59 -4.48
N GLU A 112 20.66 -14.74 -5.10
CA GLU A 112 19.95 -14.84 -6.37
C GLU A 112 18.48 -14.51 -6.20
N VAL A 113 17.85 -15.01 -5.14
CA VAL A 113 16.45 -14.69 -4.78
C VAL A 113 16.28 -13.19 -4.60
N ILE A 114 17.14 -12.54 -3.79
CA ILE A 114 17.08 -11.09 -3.56
C ILE A 114 17.22 -10.34 -4.88
N ARG A 115 18.13 -10.77 -5.76
CA ARG A 115 18.32 -10.15 -7.08
C ARG A 115 17.06 -10.27 -7.96
N ILE A 116 16.47 -11.47 -8.01
CA ILE A 116 15.25 -11.72 -8.82
C ILE A 116 14.11 -10.83 -8.32
N VAL A 117 13.88 -10.77 -7.01
CA VAL A 117 12.82 -9.95 -6.40
C VAL A 117 13.06 -8.47 -6.65
N SER A 118 14.30 -8.00 -6.50
CA SER A 118 14.64 -6.60 -6.74
C SER A 118 14.42 -6.20 -8.21
N VAL A 119 14.83 -7.04 -9.15
CA VAL A 119 14.61 -6.80 -10.59
C VAL A 119 13.12 -6.85 -10.93
N GLY A 120 12.39 -7.83 -10.38
CA GLY A 120 10.95 -7.95 -10.56
C GLY A 120 10.19 -6.73 -9.98
N GLY A 121 10.54 -6.31 -8.77
CA GLY A 121 9.97 -5.12 -8.12
C GLY A 121 10.23 -3.84 -8.93
N PHE A 122 11.46 -3.65 -9.42
CA PHE A 122 11.78 -2.52 -10.30
C PHE A 122 10.98 -2.57 -11.61
N GLY A 123 10.86 -3.76 -12.21
CA GLY A 123 10.03 -3.96 -13.40
C GLY A 123 8.55 -3.64 -13.15
N ALA A 124 8.01 -4.05 -11.99
CA ALA A 124 6.64 -3.72 -11.59
C ALA A 124 6.42 -2.21 -11.46
N ILE A 125 7.38 -1.47 -10.89
CA ILE A 125 7.32 0.00 -10.81
C ILE A 125 7.27 0.61 -12.21
N LEU A 126 8.14 0.18 -13.13
CA LEU A 126 8.15 0.70 -14.51
C LEU A 126 6.82 0.45 -15.22
N VAL A 127 6.26 -0.74 -15.09
CA VAL A 127 4.94 -1.07 -15.65
C VAL A 127 3.85 -0.19 -15.04
N THR A 128 3.86 -0.02 -13.71
CA THR A 128 2.89 0.81 -13.01
C THR A 128 2.94 2.26 -13.48
N ILE A 129 4.14 2.85 -13.59
CA ILE A 129 4.33 4.22 -14.11
C ILE A 129 3.81 4.32 -15.55
N SER A 130 4.07 3.33 -16.40
CA SER A 130 3.59 3.31 -17.77
C SER A 130 2.07 3.20 -17.87
N MET A 131 1.42 2.55 -16.89
CA MET A 131 -0.03 2.41 -16.82
C MET A 131 -0.74 3.58 -16.13
N LEU A 132 -0.02 4.48 -15.45
CA LEU A 132 -0.61 5.64 -14.75
C LEU A 132 -1.55 6.49 -15.63
N PRO A 133 -1.21 6.86 -16.89
CA PRO A 133 -2.11 7.64 -17.72
C PRO A 133 -3.43 6.91 -18.01
N LEU A 134 -3.37 5.61 -18.23
CA LEU A 134 -4.55 4.77 -18.44
C LEU A 134 -5.41 4.74 -17.17
N PHE A 135 -4.81 4.50 -16.03
CA PHE A 135 -5.53 4.48 -14.75
C PHE A 135 -6.14 5.83 -14.40
N ALA A 136 -5.46 6.94 -14.68
CA ALA A 136 -5.96 8.27 -14.43
C ALA A 136 -7.27 8.58 -15.21
N ILE A 137 -7.46 7.93 -16.36
CA ILE A 137 -8.68 8.08 -17.18
C ILE A 137 -9.75 7.06 -16.75
N VAL A 138 -9.35 5.81 -16.53
CA VAL A 138 -10.30 4.70 -16.32
C VAL A 138 -10.85 4.69 -14.89
N LEU A 139 -9.99 4.91 -13.86
CA LEU A 139 -10.40 4.76 -12.47
C LEU A 139 -11.49 5.73 -12.02
N PRO A 140 -11.49 7.02 -12.39
CA PRO A 140 -12.59 7.92 -12.02
C PRO A 140 -13.93 7.45 -12.59
N THR A 141 -13.96 7.08 -13.88
CA THR A 141 -15.16 6.56 -14.54
C THR A 141 -15.65 5.26 -13.89
N LEU A 142 -14.73 4.34 -13.61
CA LEU A 142 -15.05 3.09 -12.94
C LEU A 142 -15.59 3.32 -11.53
N HIS A 143 -14.98 4.25 -10.78
CA HIS A 143 -15.45 4.64 -9.44
C HIS A 143 -16.87 5.18 -9.47
N ASP A 144 -17.18 6.11 -10.38
CA ASP A 144 -18.49 6.72 -10.50
C ASP A 144 -19.57 5.68 -10.83
N VAL A 145 -19.27 4.72 -11.69
CA VAL A 145 -20.16 3.60 -12.04
C VAL A 145 -20.34 2.63 -10.87
N THR A 146 -19.28 2.31 -10.15
CA THR A 146 -19.32 1.30 -9.08
C THR A 146 -19.80 1.85 -7.74
N LYS A 147 -19.60 3.15 -7.49
CA LYS A 147 -19.93 3.82 -6.22
C LYS A 147 -21.33 3.49 -5.67
N PRO A 148 -22.43 3.56 -6.45
CA PRO A 148 -23.77 3.24 -5.94
C PRO A 148 -23.94 1.76 -5.54
N PHE A 149 -23.12 0.86 -6.09
CA PHE A 149 -23.20 -0.58 -5.85
C PHE A 149 -22.11 -1.10 -4.90
N THR A 150 -21.17 -0.24 -4.46
CA THR A 150 -20.01 -0.66 -3.65
C THR A 150 -20.44 -1.38 -2.37
N TRP A 151 -21.48 -0.91 -1.68
CA TRP A 151 -21.97 -1.54 -0.47
C TRP A 151 -22.53 -2.96 -0.72
N ILE A 152 -23.23 -3.17 -1.85
CA ILE A 152 -23.74 -4.49 -2.25
C ILE A 152 -22.57 -5.43 -2.58
N ILE A 153 -21.58 -4.93 -3.35
CA ILE A 153 -20.39 -5.70 -3.73
C ILE A 153 -19.63 -6.15 -2.48
N LEU A 154 -19.42 -5.23 -1.53
CA LEU A 154 -18.72 -5.55 -0.28
C LEU A 154 -19.51 -6.54 0.58
N LEU A 155 -20.82 -6.38 0.68
CA LEU A 155 -21.68 -7.28 1.44
C LEU A 155 -21.68 -8.70 0.83
N VAL A 156 -21.84 -8.81 -0.49
CA VAL A 156 -21.82 -10.10 -1.18
C VAL A 156 -20.43 -10.75 -1.07
N ALA A 157 -19.36 -9.99 -1.28
CA ALA A 157 -18.01 -10.49 -1.12
C ALA A 157 -17.72 -10.98 0.30
N SER A 158 -18.13 -10.23 1.32
CA SER A 158 -17.96 -10.61 2.74
C SER A 158 -18.72 -11.88 3.08
N ILE A 159 -19.98 -12.01 2.64
CA ILE A 159 -20.78 -13.23 2.85
C ILE A 159 -20.13 -14.42 2.13
N TYR A 160 -19.75 -14.23 0.86
CA TYR A 160 -19.12 -15.27 0.06
C TYR A 160 -17.80 -15.76 0.68
N LEU A 161 -16.92 -14.85 1.07
CA LEU A 161 -15.64 -15.18 1.69
C LEU A 161 -15.84 -15.90 3.03
N THR A 162 -16.75 -15.38 3.87
CA THR A 162 -17.06 -16.03 5.16
C THR A 162 -17.61 -17.44 4.94
N HIS A 163 -18.52 -17.62 4.00
CA HIS A 163 -19.05 -18.95 3.66
C HIS A 163 -17.96 -19.89 3.10
N SER A 164 -17.08 -19.38 2.23
CA SER A 164 -16.01 -20.16 1.61
C SER A 164 -14.94 -20.63 2.61
N LEU A 165 -14.71 -19.86 3.68
CA LEU A 165 -13.71 -20.17 4.71
C LEU A 165 -14.25 -21.02 5.85
N THR A 166 -15.58 -21.16 5.97
CA THR A 166 -16.22 -21.92 7.05
C THR A 166 -16.77 -23.26 6.53
N GLY A 167 -16.38 -24.35 7.18
CA GLY A 167 -16.82 -25.70 6.81
C GLY A 167 -18.23 -26.06 7.27
N ASN A 168 -18.79 -25.32 8.25
CA ASN A 168 -20.06 -25.59 8.89
C ASN A 168 -20.95 -24.35 8.99
N PHE A 169 -22.26 -24.52 8.88
CA PHE A 169 -23.21 -23.42 8.97
C PHE A 169 -23.15 -22.67 10.32
N ARG A 170 -22.90 -23.38 11.42
CA ARG A 170 -22.75 -22.77 12.74
C ARG A 170 -21.54 -21.83 12.79
N ASP A 171 -20.41 -22.24 12.23
CA ASP A 171 -19.18 -21.45 12.19
C ASP A 171 -19.35 -20.26 11.25
N PHE A 172 -20.09 -20.41 10.17
CA PHE A 172 -20.50 -19.31 9.30
C PHE A 172 -21.30 -18.24 10.05
N LEU A 173 -22.33 -18.64 10.82
CA LEU A 173 -23.14 -17.69 11.61
C LEU A 173 -22.30 -16.96 12.66
N TRP A 174 -21.42 -17.68 13.38
CA TRP A 174 -20.51 -17.07 14.35
C TRP A 174 -19.55 -16.08 13.68
N SER A 175 -18.97 -16.42 12.55
CA SER A 175 -18.08 -15.54 11.79
C SER A 175 -18.80 -14.30 11.30
N LEU A 176 -20.03 -14.44 10.81
CA LEU A 176 -20.85 -13.32 10.38
C LEU A 176 -21.22 -12.39 11.55
N LEU A 177 -21.55 -12.96 12.72
CA LEU A 177 -21.82 -12.20 13.94
C LEU A 177 -20.57 -11.40 14.38
N LEU A 178 -19.41 -12.05 14.43
CA LEU A 178 -18.15 -11.40 14.79
C LEU A 178 -17.77 -10.30 13.79
N PHE A 179 -17.99 -10.55 12.51
CA PHE A 179 -17.76 -9.53 11.47
C PHE A 179 -18.69 -8.31 11.64
N ALA A 180 -19.97 -8.56 11.93
CA ALA A 180 -20.91 -7.47 12.19
C ALA A 180 -20.56 -6.67 13.45
N LEU A 181 -20.13 -7.36 14.52
CA LEU A 181 -19.71 -6.70 15.77
C LEU A 181 -18.37 -5.94 15.63
N SER A 182 -17.45 -6.39 14.77
CA SER A 182 -16.18 -5.72 14.55
C SER A 182 -16.29 -4.44 13.74
N GLY A 183 -17.39 -4.25 13.02
CA GLY A 183 -17.67 -3.06 12.22
C GLY A 183 -18.38 -1.94 12.97
N ILE A 184 -18.69 -2.15 14.25
CA ILE A 184 -19.24 -1.14 15.16
C ILE A 184 -18.09 -0.52 15.95
#